data_0d879b58f59c7643c5afb976bc67cc67
#
_entry.id   0d879b58f59c7643c5afb976bc67cc67
#
_cell.length_a   1.000
_cell.length_b   1.000
_cell.length_c   1.000
_cell.angle_alpha   90.00
_cell.angle_beta   90.00
_cell.angle_gamma   90.00
#
_symmetry.space_group_name_H-M   'P 1'
#
loop_
_entity.id
_entity.type
_entity.pdbx_description
1 polymer ?
#
loop_
_entity_poly.entity_id
_entity_poly.type
_entity_poly.pdbx_seq_one_letter_code
_entity_poly.pdbx_strand_id
1 'polypeptide(L)'
;YAALAALNPKELIVTASLGKSLGLGAGAVWTSQAQMDALRQHPLWGGASPCSPGYAYVLVKAKRIYRAQLKKLVRHVAWMEKHWPAGCPKRQHPGHPAFECDTPGVGAHLRTHRIIPTEFPYPTPQSPLLTRMVVTAAHSKKDLKALRKALILWVKKQD
;
A
#
# COMPACT_ATOMS: atom_id res chain seq x y z
N TYR A 1 14.79 2.55 -4.50
CA TYR A 1 16.09 2.12 -5.05
C TYR A 1 17.26 2.83 -4.36
N ALA A 2 17.28 4.17 -4.37
CA ALA A 2 18.42 4.95 -3.83
C ALA A 2 18.77 4.58 -2.38
N ALA A 3 17.79 4.45 -1.48
CA ALA A 3 18.02 4.05 -0.09
C ALA A 3 18.61 2.63 0.04
N LEU A 4 18.22 1.69 -0.80
CA LEU A 4 18.77 0.33 -0.82
C LEU A 4 20.16 0.30 -1.48
N ALA A 5 20.36 1.11 -2.51
CA ALA A 5 21.66 1.23 -3.17
C ALA A 5 22.73 1.82 -2.23
N ALA A 6 22.32 2.71 -1.32
CA ALA A 6 23.21 3.27 -0.30
C ALA A 6 23.78 2.23 0.68
N LEU A 7 23.17 1.05 0.80
CA LEU A 7 23.70 -0.08 1.57
C LEU A 7 24.84 -0.81 0.84
N ASN A 8 25.18 -0.37 -0.38
CA ASN A 8 26.22 -0.94 -1.24
C ASN A 8 26.14 -2.48 -1.39
N PRO A 9 24.97 -3.05 -1.72
CA PRO A 9 24.87 -4.49 -1.92
C PRO A 9 25.64 -4.91 -3.18
N LYS A 10 26.23 -6.11 -3.18
CA LYS A 10 26.90 -6.67 -4.36
C LYS A 10 25.95 -6.77 -5.54
N GLU A 11 24.72 -7.15 -5.28
CA GLU A 11 23.64 -7.25 -6.27
C GLU A 11 22.37 -6.64 -5.73
N LEU A 12 21.67 -5.86 -6.55
CA LEU A 12 20.41 -5.24 -6.21
C LEU A 12 19.47 -5.25 -7.41
N ILE A 13 18.37 -5.99 -7.28
CA ILE A 13 17.24 -5.93 -8.20
C ILE A 13 16.00 -5.49 -7.43
N VAL A 14 15.41 -4.39 -7.85
CA VAL A 14 14.16 -3.88 -7.28
C VAL A 14 13.06 -3.95 -8.31
N THR A 15 11.98 -4.63 -7.99
CA THR A 15 10.79 -4.70 -8.84
C THR A 15 9.63 -3.96 -8.20
N ALA A 16 8.78 -3.36 -9.01
CA ALA A 16 7.56 -2.70 -8.54
C ALA A 16 6.39 -2.87 -9.50
N SER A 17 5.22 -3.16 -8.95
CA SER A 17 3.96 -3.04 -9.68
C SER A 17 3.51 -1.58 -9.67
N LEU A 18 3.41 -0.97 -10.83
CA LEU A 18 2.92 0.39 -10.98
C LEU A 18 1.37 0.45 -10.96
N GLY A 19 0.71 -0.71 -11.13
CA GLY A 19 -0.75 -0.82 -11.06
C GLY A 19 -1.34 -0.58 -9.68
N LYS A 20 -0.58 -0.82 -8.62
CA LYS A 20 -1.08 -0.70 -7.24
C LYS A 20 -1.18 0.75 -6.77
N SER A 21 -0.07 1.48 -6.78
CA SER A 21 -0.01 2.83 -6.20
C SER A 21 -0.10 3.95 -7.23
N LEU A 22 0.30 3.69 -8.48
CA LEU A 22 0.31 4.69 -9.55
C LEU A 22 -0.85 4.52 -10.53
N GLY A 23 -1.63 3.42 -10.43
CA GLY A 23 -2.76 3.15 -11.32
C GLY A 23 -2.37 2.90 -12.77
N LEU A 24 -1.11 2.48 -13.03
CA LEU A 24 -0.60 2.22 -14.37
C LEU A 24 -0.48 0.71 -14.59
N GLY A 25 -1.09 0.16 -15.62
CA GLY A 25 -0.97 -1.25 -15.99
C GLY A 25 0.43 -1.61 -16.47
N ALA A 26 1.41 -1.49 -15.58
CA ALA A 26 2.83 -1.68 -15.89
C ALA A 26 3.59 -2.17 -14.66
N GLY A 27 4.79 -2.73 -14.90
CA GLY A 27 5.81 -3.00 -13.90
C GLY A 27 7.07 -2.18 -14.17
N ALA A 28 7.93 -2.08 -13.17
CA ALA A 28 9.25 -1.48 -13.32
C ALA A 28 10.30 -2.33 -12.63
N VAL A 29 11.49 -2.37 -13.21
CA VAL A 29 12.67 -3.03 -12.67
C VAL A 29 13.81 -2.01 -12.62
N TRP A 30 14.49 -1.94 -11.49
CA TRP A 30 15.71 -1.16 -11.30
C TRP A 30 16.83 -2.10 -10.90
N THR A 31 17.92 -2.06 -11.63
CA THR A 31 19.09 -2.90 -11.38
C THR A 31 20.33 -2.32 -12.08
N SER A 32 21.48 -2.98 -11.95
CA SER A 32 22.70 -2.63 -12.70
C SER A 32 22.54 -2.92 -14.19
N GLN A 33 23.36 -2.27 -15.03
CA GLN A 33 23.34 -2.51 -16.48
C GLN A 33 23.62 -3.97 -16.82
N ALA A 34 24.62 -4.58 -16.18
CA ALA A 34 24.96 -5.99 -16.42
C ALA A 34 23.79 -6.95 -16.14
N GLN A 35 23.09 -6.74 -15.03
CA GLN A 35 21.91 -7.53 -14.69
C GLN A 35 20.74 -7.26 -15.64
N MET A 36 20.57 -6.01 -16.10
CA MET A 36 19.55 -5.67 -17.08
C MET A 36 19.82 -6.37 -18.42
N ASP A 37 21.06 -6.44 -18.85
CA ASP A 37 21.45 -7.10 -20.09
C ASP A 37 21.22 -8.63 -19.99
N ALA A 38 21.52 -9.25 -18.86
CA ALA A 38 21.19 -10.63 -18.59
C ALA A 38 19.67 -10.90 -18.61
N LEU A 39 18.87 -10.00 -17.98
CA LEU A 39 17.41 -10.10 -18.02
C LEU A 39 16.84 -10.00 -19.44
N ARG A 40 17.40 -9.12 -20.28
CA ARG A 40 16.96 -8.96 -21.68
C ARG A 40 17.25 -10.18 -22.55
N GLN A 41 18.28 -10.96 -22.22
CA GLN A 41 18.61 -12.20 -22.92
C GLN A 41 17.76 -13.39 -22.46
N HIS A 42 17.03 -13.25 -21.35
CA HIS A 42 16.20 -14.34 -20.85
C HIS A 42 14.98 -14.57 -21.76
N PRO A 43 14.63 -15.82 -22.09
CA PRO A 43 13.51 -16.13 -23.00
C PRO A 43 12.17 -15.49 -22.58
N LEU A 44 11.91 -15.39 -21.28
CA LEU A 44 10.68 -14.76 -20.76
C LEU A 44 10.62 -13.25 -21.03
N TRP A 45 11.77 -12.58 -21.29
CA TRP A 45 11.75 -11.17 -21.63
C TRP A 45 11.08 -10.91 -22.98
N GLY A 46 11.39 -11.73 -23.98
CA GLY A 46 10.76 -11.63 -25.30
C GLY A 46 9.28 -12.01 -25.31
N GLY A 47 8.85 -12.90 -24.40
CA GLY A 47 7.47 -13.31 -24.25
C GLY A 47 6.62 -12.37 -23.38
N ALA A 48 7.22 -11.42 -22.68
CA ALA A 48 6.50 -10.46 -21.85
C ALA A 48 6.01 -9.26 -22.68
N SER A 49 4.74 -8.91 -22.52
CA SER A 49 4.20 -7.70 -23.16
C SER A 49 4.87 -6.45 -22.58
N PRO A 50 5.39 -5.54 -23.41
CA PRO A 50 5.98 -4.30 -22.95
C PRO A 50 4.92 -3.38 -22.34
N CYS A 51 5.38 -2.44 -21.53
CA CYS A 51 4.53 -1.37 -21.02
C CYS A 51 3.95 -0.55 -22.19
N SER A 52 2.63 -0.27 -22.13
CA SER A 52 2.01 0.62 -23.10
C SER A 52 2.72 1.98 -23.15
N PRO A 53 3.02 2.53 -24.34
CA PRO A 53 3.60 3.87 -24.48
C PRO A 53 2.79 4.95 -23.74
N GLY A 54 1.45 4.82 -23.69
CA GLY A 54 0.58 5.74 -22.95
C GLY A 54 0.89 5.73 -21.45
N TYR A 55 1.10 4.56 -20.83
CA TYR A 55 1.49 4.47 -19.42
C TYR A 55 2.90 5.01 -19.16
N ALA A 56 3.84 4.77 -20.05
CA ALA A 56 5.18 5.34 -19.95
C ALA A 56 5.13 6.87 -20.04
N TYR A 57 4.34 7.43 -20.94
CA TYR A 57 4.11 8.86 -21.07
C TYR A 57 3.51 9.45 -19.78
N VAL A 58 2.45 8.84 -19.25
CA VAL A 58 1.81 9.29 -18.00
C VAL A 58 2.80 9.24 -16.84
N LEU A 59 3.59 8.18 -16.70
CA LEU A 59 4.59 8.06 -15.64
C LEU A 59 5.58 9.23 -15.66
N VAL A 60 6.03 9.65 -16.84
CA VAL A 60 6.95 10.78 -16.99
C VAL A 60 6.26 12.12 -16.74
N LYS A 61 5.07 12.34 -17.30
CA LYS A 61 4.38 13.63 -17.25
C LYS A 61 3.66 13.90 -15.93
N ALA A 62 3.15 12.85 -15.25
CA ALA A 62 2.38 13.00 -14.03
C ALA A 62 3.23 13.11 -12.74
N LYS A 63 4.54 13.23 -12.83
CA LYS A 63 5.45 13.32 -11.66
C LYS A 63 4.99 14.35 -10.62
N ARG A 64 4.51 15.53 -11.06
CA ARG A 64 4.00 16.58 -10.17
C ARG A 64 2.76 16.12 -9.40
N ILE A 65 1.86 15.42 -10.07
CA ILE A 65 0.63 14.87 -9.47
C ILE A 65 1.00 13.81 -8.44
N TYR A 66 1.83 12.84 -8.81
CA TYR A 66 2.27 11.78 -7.89
C TYR A 66 2.97 12.31 -6.65
N ARG A 67 3.84 13.32 -6.81
CA ARG A 67 4.49 13.97 -5.66
C ARG A 67 3.49 14.67 -4.73
N ALA A 68 2.49 15.33 -5.27
CA ALA A 68 1.44 15.98 -4.47
C ALA A 68 0.59 14.95 -3.72
N GLN A 69 0.19 13.86 -4.39
CA GLN A 69 -0.56 12.76 -3.78
C GLN A 69 0.26 12.03 -2.71
N LEU A 70 1.54 11.79 -2.95
CA LEU A 70 2.43 11.19 -1.95
C LEU A 70 2.51 12.06 -0.69
N LYS A 71 2.69 13.37 -0.81
CA LYS A 71 2.69 14.29 0.33
C LYS A 71 1.38 14.24 1.11
N LYS A 72 0.25 14.12 0.41
CA LYS A 72 -1.08 13.98 1.03
C LYS A 72 -1.20 12.64 1.75
N LEU A 73 -0.79 11.53 1.12
CA LEU A 73 -0.79 10.18 1.70
C LEU A 73 0.03 10.15 3.00
N VAL A 74 1.27 10.62 2.97
CA VAL A 74 2.16 10.65 4.14
C VAL A 74 1.51 11.40 5.32
N ARG A 75 0.88 12.56 5.05
CA ARG A 75 0.15 13.31 6.09
C ARG A 75 -1.05 12.54 6.64
N HIS A 76 -1.78 11.81 5.80
CA HIS A 76 -2.92 10.99 6.22
C HIS A 76 -2.49 9.83 7.08
N VAL A 77 -1.43 9.13 6.69
CA VAL A 77 -0.85 8.01 7.45
C VAL A 77 -0.37 8.50 8.81
N ALA A 78 0.44 9.56 8.85
CA ALA A 78 0.93 10.13 10.10
C ALA A 78 -0.22 10.59 11.02
N TRP A 79 -1.28 11.16 10.44
CA TRP A 79 -2.46 11.52 11.23
C TRP A 79 -3.14 10.30 11.82
N MET A 80 -3.34 9.23 11.07
CA MET A 80 -3.94 7.99 11.56
C MET A 80 -3.06 7.32 12.62
N GLU A 81 -1.74 7.28 12.42
CA GLU A 81 -0.79 6.74 13.41
C GLU A 81 -0.92 7.47 14.76
N LYS A 82 -0.91 8.81 14.71
CA LYS A 82 -1.01 9.65 15.91
C LYS A 82 -2.37 9.52 16.62
N HIS A 83 -3.44 9.28 15.86
CA HIS A 83 -4.82 9.32 16.39
C HIS A 83 -5.48 7.93 16.40
N TRP A 84 -4.71 6.87 16.24
CA TRP A 84 -5.22 5.51 16.37
C TRP A 84 -5.80 5.32 17.78
N PRO A 85 -7.01 4.73 17.93
CA PRO A 85 -7.62 4.58 19.25
C PRO A 85 -6.79 3.70 20.18
N ALA A 86 -6.58 4.15 21.40
CA ALA A 86 -6.07 3.30 22.47
C ALA A 86 -7.02 2.10 22.66
N GLY A 87 -6.46 0.94 22.97
CA GLY A 87 -7.23 -0.31 23.12
C GLY A 87 -7.63 -1.00 21.81
N CYS A 88 -7.46 -0.36 20.66
CA CYS A 88 -7.66 -1.03 19.37
C CYS A 88 -6.36 -1.68 18.90
N PRO A 89 -6.28 -3.03 18.86
CA PRO A 89 -5.09 -3.72 18.37
C PRO A 89 -4.72 -3.25 16.96
N LYS A 90 -3.43 -3.02 16.75
CA LYS A 90 -2.91 -2.55 15.45
C LYS A 90 -1.60 -3.23 15.13
N ARG A 91 -1.50 -3.77 13.93
CA ARG A 91 -0.24 -4.14 13.30
C ARG A 91 0.02 -3.24 12.09
N GLN A 92 1.15 -2.54 12.11
CA GLN A 92 1.52 -1.60 11.04
C GLN A 92 3.02 -1.32 11.10
N HIS A 93 3.66 -1.24 9.95
CA HIS A 93 5.00 -0.68 9.84
C HIS A 93 4.92 0.86 9.82
N PRO A 94 5.75 1.58 10.57
CA PRO A 94 5.74 3.04 10.59
C PRO A 94 5.78 3.64 9.18
N GLY A 95 4.89 4.59 8.91
CA GLY A 95 4.74 5.22 7.60
C GLY A 95 4.03 4.38 6.54
N HIS A 96 3.68 3.12 6.82
CA HIS A 96 2.97 2.26 5.88
C HIS A 96 1.46 2.56 5.89
N PRO A 97 0.79 2.63 4.73
CA PRO A 97 -0.61 3.04 4.67
C PRO A 97 -1.63 1.96 5.08
N ALA A 98 -1.21 0.71 5.26
CA ALA A 98 -2.08 -0.37 5.69
C ALA A 98 -2.04 -0.53 7.21
N PHE A 99 -3.21 -0.46 7.83
CA PHE A 99 -3.44 -0.69 9.26
C PHE A 99 -4.19 -2.02 9.38
N GLU A 100 -3.60 -3.00 10.02
CA GLU A 100 -4.15 -4.33 10.19
C GLU A 100 -4.68 -4.50 11.61
N CYS A 101 -5.83 -5.15 11.73
CA CYS A 101 -6.43 -5.52 12.99
C CYS A 101 -6.90 -6.98 12.91
N ASP A 102 -6.41 -7.80 13.83
CA ASP A 102 -6.71 -9.24 13.88
C ASP A 102 -7.91 -9.56 14.78
N THR A 103 -8.57 -8.54 15.35
CA THR A 103 -9.69 -8.74 16.27
C THR A 103 -10.93 -9.19 15.48
N PRO A 104 -11.50 -10.37 15.80
CA PRO A 104 -12.70 -10.86 15.12
C PRO A 104 -13.86 -9.87 15.20
N GLY A 105 -14.60 -9.72 14.11
CA GLY A 105 -15.80 -8.88 14.04
C GLY A 105 -15.54 -7.38 13.79
N VAL A 106 -14.30 -6.90 13.85
CA VAL A 106 -14.00 -5.47 13.58
C VAL A 106 -14.43 -5.06 12.17
N GLY A 107 -14.24 -5.93 11.18
CA GLY A 107 -14.65 -5.63 9.81
C GLY A 107 -16.17 -5.54 9.65
N ALA A 108 -16.92 -6.44 10.28
CA ALA A 108 -18.38 -6.38 10.30
C ALA A 108 -18.86 -5.06 10.96
N HIS A 109 -18.25 -4.68 12.09
CA HIS A 109 -18.56 -3.42 12.75
C HIS A 109 -18.25 -2.21 11.86
N LEU A 110 -17.12 -2.17 11.16
CA LEU A 110 -16.78 -1.08 10.25
C LEU A 110 -17.80 -0.94 9.12
N ARG A 111 -18.31 -2.06 8.59
CA ARG A 111 -19.37 -2.05 7.55
C ARG A 111 -20.67 -1.42 8.04
N THR A 112 -21.08 -1.60 9.30
CA THR A 112 -22.26 -0.90 9.85
C THR A 112 -22.07 0.62 9.87
N HIS A 113 -20.83 1.08 9.82
CA HIS A 113 -20.46 2.52 9.75
C HIS A 113 -20.13 2.96 8.30
N ARG A 114 -20.50 2.17 7.28
CA ARG A 114 -20.24 2.43 5.86
C ARG A 114 -18.75 2.52 5.52
N ILE A 115 -17.93 1.81 6.27
CA ILE A 115 -16.49 1.70 6.03
C ILE A 115 -16.24 0.26 5.59
N ILE A 116 -15.70 0.09 4.38
CA ILE A 116 -15.44 -1.21 3.79
C ILE A 116 -13.94 -1.52 3.92
N PRO A 117 -13.52 -2.32 4.92
CA PRO A 117 -12.15 -2.81 4.98
C PRO A 117 -11.92 -3.94 3.97
N THR A 118 -10.68 -4.26 3.70
CA THR A 118 -10.31 -5.49 3.03
C THR A 118 -10.22 -6.60 4.07
N GLU A 119 -10.91 -7.73 3.84
CA GLU A 119 -10.86 -8.91 4.71
C GLU A 119 -10.58 -10.16 3.89
N PHE A 120 -9.59 -10.92 4.31
CA PHE A 120 -9.20 -12.19 3.68
C PHE A 120 -8.42 -13.06 4.66
N PRO A 121 -8.47 -14.40 4.52
CA PRO A 121 -7.58 -15.29 5.25
C PRO A 121 -6.13 -15.05 4.82
N TYR A 122 -5.21 -14.97 5.78
CA TYR A 122 -3.79 -14.77 5.47
C TYR A 122 -2.90 -15.41 6.55
N PRO A 123 -1.81 -16.12 6.19
CA PRO A 123 -1.26 -16.29 4.84
C PRO A 123 -1.87 -17.42 4.01
N THR A 124 -2.72 -18.25 4.58
CA THR A 124 -3.36 -19.40 3.90
C THR A 124 -4.89 -19.26 3.91
N PRO A 125 -5.62 -19.96 3.03
CA PRO A 125 -7.09 -19.95 3.04
C PRO A 125 -7.72 -20.41 4.37
N GLN A 126 -6.99 -21.17 5.20
CA GLN A 126 -7.44 -21.67 6.50
C GLN A 126 -7.08 -20.74 7.65
N SER A 127 -6.30 -19.69 7.39
CA SER A 127 -5.89 -18.72 8.40
C SER A 127 -7.09 -17.88 8.88
N PRO A 128 -7.04 -17.31 10.10
CA PRO A 128 -8.02 -16.31 10.53
C PRO A 128 -8.12 -15.14 9.57
N LEU A 129 -9.30 -14.52 9.54
CA LEU A 129 -9.52 -13.31 8.73
C LEU A 129 -8.64 -12.17 9.22
N LEU A 130 -7.83 -11.65 8.33
CA LEU A 130 -7.09 -10.42 8.52
C LEU A 130 -7.95 -9.25 8.03
N THR A 131 -8.30 -8.32 8.93
CA THR A 131 -8.97 -7.08 8.57
C THR A 131 -7.93 -6.00 8.32
N ARG A 132 -7.93 -5.44 7.11
CA ARG A 132 -6.98 -4.41 6.69
C ARG A 132 -7.69 -3.14 6.25
N MET A 133 -7.33 -2.02 6.86
CA MET A 133 -7.78 -0.69 6.50
C MET A 133 -6.64 0.03 5.79
N VAL A 134 -6.84 0.38 4.52
CA VAL A 134 -5.81 1.05 3.72
C VAL A 134 -6.12 2.53 3.58
N VAL A 135 -5.26 3.36 4.15
CA VAL A 135 -5.33 4.82 3.99
C VAL A 135 -4.77 5.21 2.63
N THR A 136 -5.47 6.06 1.90
CA THR A 136 -5.04 6.54 0.58
C THR A 136 -5.00 8.06 0.51
N ALA A 137 -4.40 8.59 -0.54
CA ALA A 137 -4.43 10.01 -0.82
C ALA A 137 -5.83 10.51 -1.26
N ALA A 138 -6.72 9.61 -1.71
CA ALA A 138 -8.08 9.96 -2.09
C ALA A 138 -8.95 10.31 -0.88
N HIS A 139 -8.69 9.72 0.28
CA HIS A 139 -9.45 10.00 1.49
C HIS A 139 -9.39 11.49 1.88
N SER A 140 -10.49 11.96 2.46
CA SER A 140 -10.56 13.26 3.12
C SER A 140 -10.25 13.14 4.62
N LYS A 141 -10.02 14.27 5.29
CA LYS A 141 -9.93 14.30 6.76
C LYS A 141 -11.22 13.81 7.43
N LYS A 142 -12.38 13.99 6.79
CA LYS A 142 -13.66 13.51 7.29
C LYS A 142 -13.70 11.98 7.32
N ASP A 143 -13.19 11.33 6.27
CA ASP A 143 -13.15 9.88 6.18
C ASP A 143 -12.22 9.28 7.26
N LEU A 144 -11.03 9.87 7.46
CA LEU A 144 -10.12 9.43 8.51
C LEU A 144 -10.72 9.59 9.92
N LYS A 145 -11.43 10.70 10.16
CA LYS A 145 -12.16 10.93 11.43
C LYS A 145 -13.30 9.93 11.61
N ALA A 146 -14.02 9.58 10.52
CA ALA A 146 -15.09 8.59 10.56
C ALA A 146 -14.54 7.21 10.90
N LEU A 147 -13.43 6.79 10.27
CA LEU A 147 -12.75 5.54 10.62
C LEU A 147 -12.34 5.51 12.09
N ARG A 148 -11.66 6.58 12.56
CA ARG A 148 -11.26 6.68 13.97
C ARG A 148 -12.46 6.57 14.90
N LYS A 149 -13.57 7.27 14.62
CA LYS A 149 -14.79 7.21 15.44
C LYS A 149 -15.37 5.80 15.49
N ALA A 150 -15.45 5.12 14.36
CA ALA A 150 -15.94 3.75 14.30
C ALA A 150 -15.06 2.79 15.13
N LEU A 151 -13.74 2.93 15.07
CA LEU A 151 -12.82 2.12 15.87
C LEU A 151 -12.94 2.41 17.37
N ILE A 152 -13.15 3.67 17.77
CA ILE A 152 -13.43 4.00 19.18
C ILE A 152 -14.72 3.33 19.67
N LEU A 153 -15.77 3.34 18.86
CA LEU A 153 -17.04 2.69 19.20
C LEU A 153 -16.89 1.17 19.26
N TRP A 154 -16.00 0.62 18.44
CA TRP A 154 -15.66 -0.80 18.50
C TRP A 154 -14.99 -1.19 19.81
N VAL A 155 -13.96 -0.45 20.22
CA VAL A 155 -13.25 -0.69 21.50
C VAL A 155 -14.23 -0.65 22.68
N LYS A 156 -15.08 0.38 22.75
CA LYS A 156 -16.08 0.52 23.83
C LYS A 156 -17.13 -0.61 23.89
N LYS A 157 -17.26 -1.44 22.87
CA LYS A 157 -18.15 -2.62 22.89
C LYS A 157 -17.44 -3.88 23.36
N GLN A 158 -16.12 -3.84 23.51
CA GLN A 158 -15.33 -4.98 24.00
C GLN A 158 -15.13 -4.90 25.52
N ASP A 159 -15.27 -3.69 26.10
CA ASP A 159 -15.32 -3.43 27.55
C ASP A 159 -16.72 -3.75 28.10
#